data_6cd8dbb63570d3b7408adf0c78f44bd0
#
_entry.id   6cd8dbb63570d3b7408adf0c78f44bd0
#
_cell.length_a   1.000
_cell.length_b   1.000
_cell.length_c   1.000
_cell.angle_alpha   90.00
_cell.angle_beta   90.00
_cell.angle_gamma   90.00
#
_symmetry.space_group_name_H-M   'P 1'
#
loop_
_entity.id
_entity.type
_entity.pdbx_description
1 polymer ?
#
loop_
_entity_poly.entity_id
_entity_poly.type
_entity_poly.pdbx_seq_one_letter_code
_entity_poly.pdbx_strand_id
1 'polypeptide(L)'
;MPVHNAQQAIHTELTAWQGIEAQPHRFGGTEYRLGRREIGHVHGDWLVDIPFPVKVRQEVVAAGLAQPHHILPDSGWVSVFLHQPEDVVKAINLLRRSYELALAQRQRIQA
;
A
#
# COMPACT_ATOMS: atom_id res chain seq x y z
N MET A 1 -12.73 11.67 -9.29
CA MET A 1 -12.64 10.82 -10.50
C MET A 1 -11.50 9.84 -10.33
N PRO A 2 -11.68 8.56 -10.71
CA PRO A 2 -10.54 7.64 -10.74
C PRO A 2 -9.47 8.12 -11.71
N VAL A 3 -8.23 7.66 -11.49
CA VAL A 3 -7.11 7.98 -12.38
C VAL A 3 -6.96 6.85 -13.38
N HIS A 4 -7.07 7.16 -14.65
CA HIS A 4 -7.00 6.18 -15.73
C HIS A 4 -5.71 5.38 -15.67
N ASN A 5 -5.81 4.05 -15.71
CA ASN A 5 -4.69 3.11 -15.67
C ASN A 5 -3.85 3.14 -14.38
N ALA A 6 -4.37 3.72 -13.30
CA ALA A 6 -3.64 3.77 -12.03
C ALA A 6 -3.33 2.37 -11.51
N GLN A 7 -4.31 1.46 -11.56
CA GLN A 7 -4.10 0.08 -11.13
C GLN A 7 -2.97 -0.58 -11.89
N GLN A 8 -2.94 -0.40 -13.21
CA GLN A 8 -1.90 -0.99 -14.06
C GLN A 8 -0.52 -0.40 -13.76
N ALA A 9 -0.44 0.91 -13.55
CA ALA A 9 0.83 1.56 -13.22
C ALA A 9 1.39 1.05 -11.88
N ILE A 10 0.53 0.92 -10.89
CA ILE A 10 0.92 0.39 -9.58
C ILE A 10 1.37 -1.08 -9.72
N HIS A 11 0.61 -1.88 -10.47
CA HIS A 11 0.92 -3.28 -10.69
C HIS A 11 2.30 -3.46 -11.34
N THR A 12 2.57 -2.70 -12.38
CA THR A 12 3.85 -2.76 -13.09
C THR A 12 5.01 -2.41 -12.16
N GLU A 13 4.83 -1.37 -11.34
CA GLU A 13 5.87 -0.95 -10.41
C GLU A 13 6.12 -2.00 -9.32
N LEU A 14 5.08 -2.45 -8.63
CA LEU A 14 5.22 -3.35 -7.49
C LEU A 14 5.71 -4.73 -7.89
N THR A 15 5.27 -5.26 -9.01
CA THR A 15 5.71 -6.59 -9.45
C THR A 15 7.17 -6.62 -9.91
N ALA A 16 7.79 -5.46 -10.10
CA ALA A 16 9.22 -5.35 -10.34
C ALA A 16 10.05 -5.40 -9.06
N TRP A 17 9.45 -5.23 -7.89
CA TRP A 17 10.17 -5.29 -6.62
C TRP A 17 10.42 -6.75 -6.24
N GLN A 18 11.65 -7.03 -5.75
CA GLN A 18 12.06 -8.39 -5.47
C GLN A 18 11.17 -9.05 -4.42
N GLY A 19 10.66 -10.23 -4.72
CA GLY A 19 9.87 -11.03 -3.80
C GLY A 19 8.39 -10.70 -3.75
N ILE A 20 7.95 -9.64 -4.45
CA ILE A 20 6.53 -9.27 -4.45
C ILE A 20 5.72 -10.25 -5.29
N GLU A 21 4.62 -10.72 -4.70
CA GLU A 21 3.62 -11.53 -5.38
C GLU A 21 2.28 -10.80 -5.36
N ALA A 22 1.58 -10.81 -6.49
CA ALA A 22 0.25 -10.23 -6.62
C ALA A 22 -0.78 -11.35 -6.56
N GLN A 23 -1.84 -11.15 -5.78
CA GLN A 23 -2.92 -12.13 -5.62
C GLN A 23 -4.26 -11.41 -5.62
N PRO A 24 -5.36 -12.08 -6.03
CA PRO A 24 -6.67 -11.48 -5.86
C PRO A 24 -6.96 -11.25 -4.37
N HIS A 25 -7.46 -10.06 -4.05
CA HIS A 25 -7.88 -9.76 -2.69
C HIS A 25 -9.29 -10.33 -2.48
N ARG A 26 -9.55 -10.93 -1.30
CA ARG A 26 -10.81 -11.63 -1.05
C ARG A 26 -12.05 -10.72 -1.08
N PHE A 27 -11.86 -9.42 -0.89
CA PHE A 27 -12.93 -8.42 -0.99
C PHE A 27 -12.90 -7.64 -2.30
N GLY A 28 -12.22 -8.18 -3.32
CA GLY A 28 -12.04 -7.52 -4.61
C GLY A 28 -10.71 -6.78 -4.68
N GLY A 29 -10.28 -6.46 -5.91
CA GLY A 29 -8.99 -5.81 -6.13
C GLY A 29 -7.82 -6.78 -6.11
N THR A 30 -6.62 -6.23 -5.97
CA THR A 30 -5.37 -7.00 -5.98
C THR A 30 -4.57 -6.70 -4.74
N GLU A 31 -4.13 -7.74 -4.01
CA GLU A 31 -3.22 -7.56 -2.90
C GLU A 31 -1.80 -7.93 -3.32
N TYR A 32 -0.83 -7.23 -2.74
CA TYR A 32 0.59 -7.44 -2.97
C TYR A 32 1.24 -7.91 -1.69
N ARG A 33 2.00 -8.99 -1.77
CA ARG A 33 2.58 -9.64 -0.59
C ARG A 33 4.06 -9.87 -0.75
N LEU A 34 4.76 -9.81 0.39
CA LEU A 34 6.14 -10.29 0.51
C LEU A 34 6.09 -11.49 1.46
N GLY A 35 6.09 -12.70 0.90
CA GLY A 35 5.84 -13.90 1.68
C GLY A 35 4.43 -13.88 2.28
N ARG A 36 4.34 -13.98 3.60
CA ARG A 36 3.04 -13.96 4.29
C ARG A 36 2.56 -12.56 4.65
N ARG A 37 3.43 -11.55 4.48
CA ARG A 37 3.09 -10.19 4.87
C ARG A 37 2.47 -9.43 3.71
N GLU A 38 1.30 -8.87 3.95
CA GLU A 38 0.66 -8.00 2.98
C GLU A 38 1.35 -6.63 2.98
N ILE A 39 1.69 -6.13 1.77
CA ILE A 39 2.28 -4.82 1.56
C ILE A 39 1.19 -3.77 1.36
N GLY A 40 0.09 -4.17 0.73
CA GLY A 40 -1.05 -3.32 0.47
C GLY A 40 -1.96 -3.95 -0.55
N HIS A 41 -3.13 -3.35 -0.76
CA HIS A 41 -4.04 -3.80 -1.81
C HIS A 41 -4.66 -2.62 -2.54
N VAL A 42 -4.98 -2.86 -3.82
CA VAL A 42 -5.44 -1.83 -4.75
C VAL A 42 -6.85 -2.19 -5.20
N HIS A 43 -7.76 -1.23 -5.09
CA HIS A 43 -9.15 -1.35 -5.53
C HIS A 43 -9.32 -0.56 -6.82
N GLY A 44 -9.18 -1.22 -7.98
CA GLY A 44 -9.31 -0.56 -9.28
C GLY A 44 -8.38 0.64 -9.41
N ASP A 45 -8.87 1.69 -10.04
CA ASP A 45 -8.10 2.91 -10.32
C ASP A 45 -8.38 4.02 -9.29
N TRP A 46 -8.98 3.68 -8.11
CA TRP A 46 -9.52 4.73 -7.24
C TRP A 46 -9.05 4.70 -5.78
N LEU A 47 -8.55 3.55 -5.29
CA LEU A 47 -8.22 3.43 -3.86
C LEU A 47 -7.08 2.45 -3.64
N VAL A 48 -6.14 2.83 -2.76
CA VAL A 48 -5.07 1.95 -2.29
C VAL A 48 -5.10 1.94 -0.77
N ASP A 49 -5.16 0.74 -0.17
CA ASP A 49 -5.08 0.56 1.27
C ASP A 49 -3.74 -0.06 1.63
N ILE A 50 -3.08 0.48 2.66
CA ILE A 50 -1.71 0.12 3.01
C ILE A 50 -1.61 -0.09 4.53
N PRO A 51 -1.08 -1.26 4.98
CA PRO A 51 -0.90 -1.52 6.41
C PRO A 51 0.45 -1.03 6.90
N PHE A 52 0.42 -0.28 8.01
CA PHE A 52 1.63 0.19 8.70
C PHE A 52 1.55 -0.15 10.18
N PRO A 53 2.68 -0.15 10.91
CA PRO A 53 2.62 -0.03 12.36
C PRO A 53 1.86 1.24 12.74
N VAL A 54 1.15 1.23 13.87
CA VAL A 54 0.31 2.36 14.28
C VAL A 54 1.10 3.66 14.33
N LYS A 55 2.34 3.62 14.83
CA LYS A 55 3.18 4.81 14.90
C LYS A 55 3.46 5.40 13.52
N VAL A 56 3.73 4.55 12.54
CA VAL A 56 3.98 4.99 11.16
C VAL A 56 2.68 5.56 10.55
N ARG A 57 1.54 4.90 10.81
CA ARG A 57 0.25 5.42 10.37
C ARG A 57 0.03 6.84 10.90
N GLN A 58 0.32 7.07 12.19
CA GLN A 58 0.17 8.40 12.78
C GLN A 58 1.03 9.44 12.05
N GLU A 59 2.28 9.10 11.74
CA GLU A 59 3.19 9.99 11.02
C GLU A 59 2.69 10.29 9.60
N VAL A 60 2.26 9.26 8.89
CA VAL A 60 1.80 9.37 7.50
C VAL A 60 0.53 10.22 7.41
N VAL A 61 -0.42 10.00 8.31
CA VAL A 61 -1.66 10.78 8.34
C VAL A 61 -1.39 12.22 8.75
N ALA A 62 -0.55 12.43 9.77
CA ALA A 62 -0.20 13.79 10.21
C ALA A 62 0.51 14.59 9.12
N ALA A 63 1.30 13.92 8.28
CA ALA A 63 1.98 14.56 7.15
C ALA A 63 1.06 14.81 5.94
N GLY A 64 -0.21 14.41 6.01
CA GLY A 64 -1.16 14.60 4.91
C GLY A 64 -0.95 13.68 3.72
N LEU A 65 -0.21 12.58 3.89
CA LEU A 65 0.13 11.67 2.79
C LEU A 65 -0.95 10.62 2.53
N ALA A 66 -1.79 10.35 3.52
CA ALA A 66 -2.90 9.42 3.41
C ALA A 66 -3.94 9.74 4.46
N GLN A 67 -5.07 9.04 4.40
CA GLN A 67 -6.14 9.17 5.36
C GLN A 67 -6.22 7.92 6.23
N PRO A 68 -6.78 8.00 7.45
CA PRO A 68 -7.07 6.80 8.22
C PRO A 68 -8.01 5.89 7.42
N HIS A 69 -7.87 4.57 7.62
CA HIS A 69 -8.73 3.62 6.93
C HIS A 69 -10.19 3.89 7.29
N HIS A 70 -11.06 3.90 6.29
CA HIS A 70 -12.46 4.32 6.47
C HIS A 70 -13.27 3.40 7.40
N ILE A 71 -12.86 2.12 7.53
CA ILE A 71 -13.52 1.16 8.43
C ILE A 71 -12.71 0.95 9.71
N LEU A 72 -11.37 1.02 9.62
CA LEU A 72 -10.45 0.73 10.72
C LEU A 72 -9.55 1.94 11.03
N PRO A 73 -10.14 3.08 11.43
CA PRO A 73 -9.35 4.33 11.53
C PRO A 73 -8.27 4.32 12.60
N ASP A 74 -8.42 3.48 13.63
CA ASP A 74 -7.45 3.39 14.72
C ASP A 74 -6.42 2.29 14.51
N SER A 75 -6.52 1.55 13.41
CA SER A 75 -5.55 0.51 13.05
C SER A 75 -4.33 1.14 12.37
N GLY A 76 -3.36 0.31 12.00
CA GLY A 76 -2.23 0.76 11.20
C GLY A 76 -2.56 0.99 9.73
N TRP A 77 -3.74 0.60 9.26
CA TRP A 77 -4.14 0.78 7.87
C TRP A 77 -4.40 2.23 7.53
N VAL A 78 -3.95 2.63 6.34
CA VAL A 78 -4.24 3.95 5.75
C VAL A 78 -4.84 3.77 4.37
N SER A 79 -5.57 4.79 3.91
CA SER A 79 -6.19 4.82 2.58
C SER A 79 -5.65 5.98 1.78
N VAL A 80 -5.28 5.71 0.53
CA VAL A 80 -4.93 6.75 -0.45
C VAL A 80 -5.97 6.71 -1.54
N PHE A 81 -6.79 7.76 -1.61
CA PHE A 81 -7.79 7.90 -2.67
C PHE A 81 -7.12 8.51 -3.90
N LEU A 82 -7.34 7.88 -5.05
CA LEU A 82 -6.67 8.25 -6.31
C LEU A 82 -7.60 9.18 -7.10
N HIS A 83 -7.38 10.50 -6.95
CA HIS A 83 -8.17 11.52 -7.64
C HIS A 83 -7.39 12.16 -8.80
N GLN A 84 -6.07 12.17 -8.72
CA GLN A 84 -5.21 12.79 -9.72
C GLN A 84 -3.88 12.04 -9.79
N PRO A 85 -3.09 12.22 -10.87
CA PRO A 85 -1.86 11.44 -11.07
C PRO A 85 -0.87 11.50 -9.90
N GLU A 86 -0.78 12.62 -9.20
CA GLU A 86 0.09 12.77 -8.04
C GLU A 86 -0.25 11.79 -6.93
N ASP A 87 -1.52 11.39 -6.83
CA ASP A 87 -1.95 10.43 -5.82
C ASP A 87 -1.39 9.03 -6.10
N VAL A 88 -1.20 8.70 -7.37
CA VAL A 88 -0.59 7.41 -7.76
C VAL A 88 0.86 7.36 -7.29
N VAL A 89 1.61 8.44 -7.51
CA VAL A 89 3.01 8.55 -7.05
C VAL A 89 3.08 8.44 -5.53
N LYS A 90 2.18 9.14 -4.84
CA LYS A 90 2.08 9.10 -3.39
C LYS A 90 1.80 7.67 -2.89
N ALA A 91 0.86 6.98 -3.52
CA ALA A 91 0.51 5.61 -3.16
C ALA A 91 1.71 4.67 -3.37
N ILE A 92 2.42 4.79 -4.49
CA ILE A 92 3.59 3.95 -4.78
C ILE A 92 4.68 4.21 -3.74
N ASN A 93 4.92 5.46 -3.37
CA ASN A 93 5.93 5.79 -2.36
C ASN A 93 5.58 5.20 -1.00
N LEU A 94 4.30 5.23 -0.62
CA LEU A 94 3.85 4.63 0.64
C LEU A 94 3.89 3.10 0.59
N LEU A 95 3.52 2.51 -0.54
CA LEU A 95 3.67 1.06 -0.73
C LEU A 95 5.14 0.65 -0.64
N ARG A 96 6.06 1.45 -1.18
CA ARG A 96 7.49 1.20 -1.06
C ARG A 96 7.95 1.23 0.40
N ARG A 97 7.45 2.19 1.18
CA ARG A 97 7.75 2.26 2.61
C ARG A 97 7.27 1.02 3.35
N SER A 98 6.06 0.56 3.03
CA SER A 98 5.51 -0.69 3.59
C SER A 98 6.39 -1.88 3.24
N TYR A 99 6.81 -1.97 1.98
CA TYR A 99 7.69 -3.03 1.50
C TYR A 99 9.05 -3.01 2.22
N GLU A 100 9.64 -1.84 2.38
CA GLU A 100 10.95 -1.72 3.05
C GLU A 100 10.87 -2.07 4.54
N LEU A 101 9.76 -1.73 5.19
CA LEU A 101 9.52 -2.16 6.58
C LEU A 101 9.39 -3.67 6.67
N ALA A 102 8.74 -4.30 5.70
CA ALA A 102 8.61 -5.76 5.64
C ALA A 102 9.96 -6.43 5.42
N LEU A 103 10.79 -5.87 4.53
CA LEU A 103 12.15 -6.37 4.31
C LEU A 103 12.99 -6.28 5.58
N ALA A 104 12.93 -5.16 6.28
CA ALA A 104 13.69 -4.95 7.50
C ALA A 104 13.29 -5.94 8.58
N GLN A 105 11.99 -6.20 8.73
CA GLN A 105 11.49 -7.19 9.68
C GLN A 105 11.96 -8.60 9.32
N ARG A 106 11.92 -8.94 8.04
CA ARG A 106 12.36 -10.25 7.55
C ARG A 106 13.85 -10.48 7.82
N GLN A 107 14.66 -9.45 7.62
CA GLN A 107 16.11 -9.52 7.90
C GLN A 107 16.37 -9.72 9.39
N ARG A 108 15.61 -9.04 10.26
CA ARG A 108 15.76 -9.20 11.72
C ARG A 108 15.42 -10.62 12.17
N ILE A 109 14.39 -11.23 11.56
CA ILE A 109 14.00 -12.60 11.89
C ILE A 109 15.05 -13.61 11.43
N GLN A 110 15.71 -13.35 10.31
CA GLN A 110 16.71 -14.24 9.73
C GLN A 110 18.12 -14.06 10.34
N ALA A 111 18.34 -12.98 11.06
CA ALA A 111 19.65 -12.66 11.63
C ALA A 111 20.01 -13.53 12.87
#